data_464175f528576487f07d67f0672ff01a
#
_entry.id   464175f528576487f07d67f0672ff01a
#
_cell.length_a   1.000
_cell.length_b   1.000
_cell.length_c   1.000
_cell.angle_alpha   90.00
_cell.angle_beta   90.00
_cell.angle_gamma   90.00
#
_symmetry.space_group_name_H-M   'P 1'
#
loop_
_entity.id
_entity.type
_entity.pdbx_description
1 polymer ?
#
loop_
_entity_poly.entity_id
_entity_poly.type
_entity_poly.pdbx_seq_one_letter_code
_entity_poly.pdbx_strand_id
1 'polypeptide(L)'
;TYPKRRGLTRVKELLDDDINVCFAQDSICDPWYPLGNGNLMYVLDAGFHICHLTAPQYMNRALDLISANGAKTLHLGDSYYLRENNPASFIVIDAKSDFDALRNRAQVLMSVRNGKILFRKEPTAFRTEMLSSCFSI
;
A
#
# COMPACT_ATOMS: atom_id res chain seq x y z
N THR A 1 -1.09 30.72 1.12
CA THR A 1 -2.51 30.31 1.28
C THR A 1 -2.82 29.17 0.32
N TYR A 2 -3.14 28.02 0.84
CA TYR A 2 -3.58 26.89 0.02
C TYR A 2 -5.00 27.16 -0.53
N PRO A 3 -5.30 26.73 -1.76
CA PRO A 3 -6.65 26.82 -2.27
C PRO A 3 -7.59 26.01 -1.37
N LYS A 4 -8.73 26.58 -1.01
CA LYS A 4 -9.74 25.92 -0.16
C LYS A 4 -10.39 24.69 -0.81
N ARG A 5 -10.29 24.59 -2.14
CA ARG A 5 -10.81 23.48 -2.92
C ARG A 5 -9.70 22.93 -3.80
N ARG A 6 -9.53 21.61 -3.77
CA ARG A 6 -8.67 20.87 -4.70
C ARG A 6 -9.53 19.92 -5.51
N GLY A 7 -9.28 19.89 -6.80
CA GLY A 7 -9.83 18.84 -7.66
C GLY A 7 -9.20 17.51 -7.32
N LEU A 8 -9.97 16.44 -7.49
CA LEU A 8 -9.51 15.06 -7.39
C LEU A 8 -9.54 14.42 -8.77
N THR A 9 -8.54 13.59 -9.05
CA THR A 9 -8.55 12.73 -10.23
C THR A 9 -9.74 11.79 -10.15
N ARG A 10 -10.43 11.58 -11.26
CA ARG A 10 -11.58 10.67 -11.38
C ARG A 10 -11.10 9.21 -11.45
N VAL A 11 -10.45 8.75 -10.39
CA VAL A 11 -9.77 7.46 -10.33
C VAL A 11 -10.72 6.30 -10.60
N LYS A 12 -11.93 6.36 -10.02
CA LYS A 12 -12.93 5.31 -10.20
C LYS A 12 -13.29 5.11 -11.67
N GLU A 13 -13.61 6.17 -12.35
CA GLU A 13 -14.00 6.15 -13.77
C GLU A 13 -12.83 5.67 -14.65
N LEU A 14 -11.61 6.12 -14.35
CA LEU A 14 -10.44 5.66 -15.09
C LEU A 14 -10.22 4.14 -14.93
N LEU A 15 -10.42 3.61 -13.72
CA LEU A 15 -10.31 2.17 -13.47
C LEU A 15 -11.44 1.37 -14.12
N ASP A 16 -12.66 1.92 -14.14
CA ASP A 16 -13.83 1.30 -14.77
C ASP A 16 -13.67 1.26 -16.30
N ASP A 17 -12.90 2.19 -16.88
CA ASP A 17 -12.53 2.26 -18.30
C ASP A 17 -11.21 1.52 -18.63
N ASP A 18 -10.73 0.65 -17.73
CA ASP A 18 -9.47 -0.12 -17.86
C ASP A 18 -8.21 0.74 -18.08
N ILE A 19 -8.25 2.01 -17.71
CA ILE A 19 -7.08 2.88 -17.78
C ILE A 19 -6.16 2.57 -16.57
N ASN A 20 -4.87 2.41 -16.86
CA ASN A 20 -3.89 2.14 -15.82
C ASN A 20 -3.71 3.34 -14.89
N VAL A 21 -4.06 3.16 -13.63
CA VAL A 21 -3.89 4.16 -12.56
C VAL A 21 -2.96 3.60 -11.50
N CYS A 22 -1.99 4.39 -11.05
CA CYS A 22 -1.19 4.07 -9.88
C CYS A 22 -1.17 5.24 -8.90
N PHE A 23 -1.03 4.92 -7.62
CA PHE A 23 -0.84 5.90 -6.56
C PHE A 23 0.64 6.04 -6.22
N ALA A 24 1.06 7.27 -5.98
CA ALA A 24 2.42 7.58 -5.59
C ALA A 24 2.43 8.68 -4.52
N GLN A 25 3.52 8.81 -3.80
CA GLN A 25 3.73 9.89 -2.86
C GLN A 25 4.70 10.91 -3.48
N ASP A 26 4.23 12.14 -3.63
CA ASP A 26 5.00 13.26 -4.16
C ASP A 26 5.99 13.77 -3.11
N SER A 27 5.48 14.16 -1.95
CA SER A 27 6.25 14.84 -0.89
C SER A 27 6.53 13.89 0.28
N ILE A 28 7.81 13.76 0.65
CA ILE A 28 8.27 12.93 1.77
C ILE A 28 9.04 13.79 2.76
N CYS A 29 8.39 14.15 3.88
CA CYS A 29 9.00 14.93 4.96
C CYS A 29 9.65 16.23 4.45
N ASP A 30 8.96 16.95 3.61
CA ASP A 30 9.42 18.19 3.00
C ASP A 30 8.53 19.41 3.41
N PRO A 31 8.90 20.65 3.04
CA PRO A 31 8.13 21.83 3.40
C PRO A 31 6.69 21.85 2.87
N TRP A 32 6.38 21.09 1.82
CA TRP A 32 5.04 21.02 1.23
C TRP A 32 4.13 20.05 1.97
N TYR A 33 4.69 18.92 2.42
CA TYR A 33 3.96 17.89 3.15
C TYR A 33 4.86 17.19 4.18
N PRO A 34 5.03 17.76 5.37
CA PRO A 34 5.93 17.23 6.40
C PRO A 34 5.47 15.89 6.99
N LEU A 35 4.23 15.46 6.73
CA LEU A 35 3.66 14.19 7.21
C LEU A 35 3.94 13.01 6.27
N GLY A 36 4.50 13.25 5.09
CA GLY A 36 4.88 12.20 4.16
C GLY A 36 6.04 11.36 4.70
N ASN A 37 5.91 10.05 4.70
CA ASN A 37 6.92 9.12 5.24
C ASN A 37 7.39 8.06 4.24
N GLY A 38 6.96 8.16 2.97
CA GLY A 38 7.31 7.21 1.92
C GLY A 38 6.58 5.86 1.99
N ASN A 39 5.68 5.65 2.96
CA ASN A 39 4.90 4.43 3.04
C ASN A 39 3.64 4.53 2.18
N LEU A 40 3.64 3.87 1.04
CA LEU A 40 2.54 3.89 0.08
C LEU A 40 1.23 3.30 0.62
N MET A 41 1.24 2.53 1.70
CA MET A 41 0.01 2.05 2.34
C MET A 41 -0.85 3.20 2.88
N TYR A 42 -0.23 4.30 3.38
CA TYR A 42 -0.98 5.48 3.79
C TYR A 42 -1.60 6.22 2.60
N VAL A 43 -0.86 6.29 1.49
CA VAL A 43 -1.38 6.89 0.24
C VAL A 43 -2.54 6.06 -0.30
N LEU A 44 -2.42 4.73 -0.26
CA LEU A 44 -3.45 3.80 -0.69
C LEU A 44 -4.73 3.96 0.14
N ASP A 45 -4.62 3.93 1.47
CA ASP A 45 -5.74 4.12 2.39
C ASP A 45 -6.46 5.46 2.13
N ALA A 46 -5.70 6.56 2.08
CA ALA A 46 -6.25 7.88 1.76
C ALA A 46 -6.94 7.91 0.40
N GLY A 47 -6.32 7.32 -0.63
CA GLY A 47 -6.87 7.25 -1.98
C GLY A 47 -8.18 6.47 -2.04
N PHE A 48 -8.27 5.33 -1.35
CA PHE A 48 -9.50 4.54 -1.26
C PHE A 48 -10.66 5.31 -0.63
N HIS A 49 -10.40 6.06 0.44
CA HIS A 49 -11.41 6.90 1.09
C HIS A 49 -11.84 8.07 0.20
N ILE A 50 -10.88 8.81 -0.34
CA ILE A 50 -11.15 10.05 -1.08
C ILE A 50 -11.80 9.75 -2.44
N CYS A 51 -11.36 8.68 -3.12
CA CYS A 51 -11.87 8.29 -4.44
C CYS A 51 -13.08 7.32 -4.37
N HIS A 52 -13.58 7.01 -3.17
CA HIS A 52 -14.72 6.11 -2.95
C HIS A 52 -14.55 4.70 -3.56
N LEU A 53 -13.35 4.11 -3.47
CA LEU A 53 -13.03 2.80 -4.04
C LEU A 53 -13.42 1.64 -3.10
N THR A 54 -14.55 1.72 -2.41
CA THR A 54 -14.95 0.78 -1.35
C THR A 54 -15.69 -0.46 -1.85
N ALA A 55 -15.88 -0.62 -3.15
CA ALA A 55 -16.48 -1.82 -3.72
C ALA A 55 -15.47 -2.99 -3.78
N PRO A 56 -15.92 -4.26 -3.64
CA PRO A 56 -15.05 -5.42 -3.59
C PRO A 56 -14.08 -5.55 -4.77
N GLN A 57 -14.52 -5.19 -5.99
CA GLN A 57 -13.67 -5.26 -7.19
C GLN A 57 -12.42 -4.38 -7.10
N TYR A 58 -12.47 -3.26 -6.37
CA TYR A 58 -11.30 -2.41 -6.14
C TYR A 58 -10.49 -2.89 -4.94
N MET A 59 -11.15 -3.26 -3.84
CA MET A 59 -10.47 -3.67 -2.60
C MET A 59 -9.65 -4.95 -2.76
N ASN A 60 -10.13 -5.91 -3.57
CA ASN A 60 -9.43 -7.17 -3.82
C ASN A 60 -8.18 -7.02 -4.70
N ARG A 61 -7.96 -5.85 -5.26
CA ARG A 61 -6.79 -5.50 -6.08
C ARG A 61 -6.13 -4.21 -5.61
N ALA A 62 -6.32 -3.86 -4.34
CA ALA A 62 -5.86 -2.60 -3.79
C ALA A 62 -4.35 -2.42 -3.95
N LEU A 63 -3.56 -3.45 -3.68
CA LEU A 63 -2.10 -3.39 -3.76
C LEU A 63 -1.59 -3.18 -5.19
N ASP A 64 -2.35 -3.54 -6.22
CA ASP A 64 -1.96 -3.27 -7.61
C ASP A 64 -1.74 -1.77 -7.85
N LEU A 65 -2.53 -0.89 -7.22
CA LEU A 65 -2.44 0.56 -7.38
C LEU A 65 -1.13 1.16 -6.88
N ILE A 66 -0.43 0.49 -5.98
CA ILE A 66 0.88 0.92 -5.44
C ILE A 66 2.02 -0.02 -5.83
N SER A 67 1.77 -0.99 -6.70
CA SER A 67 2.76 -1.99 -7.11
C SER A 67 2.70 -2.26 -8.63
N ALA A 68 1.92 -3.23 -9.08
CA ALA A 68 1.87 -3.67 -10.48
C ALA A 68 1.51 -2.54 -11.45
N ASN A 69 0.56 -1.67 -11.10
CA ASN A 69 0.19 -0.53 -11.93
C ASN A 69 1.31 0.52 -12.01
N GLY A 70 2.05 0.72 -10.92
CA GLY A 70 3.26 1.54 -10.91
C GLY A 70 4.34 0.97 -11.84
N ALA A 71 4.53 -0.35 -11.81
CA ALA A 71 5.47 -1.03 -12.70
C ALA A 71 5.10 -0.86 -14.18
N LYS A 72 3.80 -0.93 -14.52
CA LYS A 72 3.31 -0.63 -15.87
C LYS A 72 3.61 0.81 -16.28
N THR A 73 3.34 1.77 -15.40
CA THR A 73 3.61 3.20 -15.65
C THR A 73 5.10 3.46 -15.89
N LEU A 74 5.97 2.75 -15.17
CA LEU A 74 7.43 2.86 -15.30
C LEU A 74 8.02 1.97 -16.40
N HIS A 75 7.20 1.25 -17.14
CA HIS A 75 7.62 0.35 -18.22
C HIS A 75 8.64 -0.71 -17.79
N LEU A 76 8.52 -1.23 -16.55
CA LEU A 76 9.49 -2.20 -15.99
C LEU A 76 9.35 -3.60 -16.59
N GLY A 77 8.24 -3.89 -17.26
CA GLY A 77 8.00 -5.18 -17.93
C GLY A 77 8.09 -6.37 -16.96
N ASP A 78 8.57 -7.48 -17.47
CA ASP A 78 8.65 -8.75 -16.71
C ASP A 78 9.70 -8.73 -15.58
N SER A 79 10.63 -7.78 -15.58
CA SER A 79 11.66 -7.66 -14.55
C SER A 79 11.13 -7.27 -13.18
N TYR A 80 9.90 -6.73 -13.10
CA TYR A 80 9.28 -6.29 -11.86
C TYR A 80 8.75 -7.45 -10.99
N TYR A 81 8.30 -8.53 -11.62
CA TYR A 81 7.59 -9.58 -10.90
C TYR A 81 8.54 -10.55 -10.19
N LEU A 82 8.08 -11.11 -9.06
CA LEU A 82 8.78 -12.18 -8.36
C LEU A 82 8.63 -13.49 -9.16
N ARG A 83 9.65 -13.80 -9.96
CA ARG A 83 9.75 -14.98 -10.83
C ARG A 83 11.15 -15.56 -10.79
N GLU A 84 11.28 -16.82 -11.19
CA GLU A 84 12.60 -17.41 -11.42
C GLU A 84 13.44 -16.57 -12.39
N ASN A 85 14.71 -16.42 -12.08
CA ASN A 85 15.67 -15.61 -12.82
C ASN A 85 15.49 -14.09 -12.76
N ASN A 86 14.47 -13.58 -12.07
CA ASN A 86 14.33 -12.16 -11.81
C ASN A 86 15.15 -11.74 -10.57
N PRO A 87 15.56 -10.47 -10.49
CA PRO A 87 16.16 -9.94 -9.27
C PRO A 87 15.23 -10.15 -8.08
N ALA A 88 15.75 -10.72 -6.99
CA ALA A 88 14.98 -10.91 -5.77
C ALA A 88 14.76 -9.57 -5.06
N SER A 89 13.73 -8.82 -5.51
CA SER A 89 13.33 -7.54 -4.95
C SER A 89 11.86 -7.60 -4.59
N PHE A 90 11.56 -7.61 -3.28
CA PHE A 90 10.20 -7.75 -2.76
C PHE A 90 10.07 -7.20 -1.34
N ILE A 91 8.83 -7.01 -0.91
CA ILE A 91 8.49 -6.74 0.48
C ILE A 91 7.61 -7.86 1.02
N VAL A 92 7.70 -8.09 2.33
CA VAL A 92 6.79 -8.95 3.08
C VAL A 92 5.94 -8.06 3.97
N ILE A 93 4.62 -8.20 3.89
CA ILE A 93 3.65 -7.45 4.69
C ILE A 93 2.89 -8.38 5.62
N ASP A 94 2.42 -7.83 6.74
CA ASP A 94 1.64 -8.56 7.75
C ASP A 94 0.15 -8.59 7.37
N ALA A 95 -0.18 -9.34 6.32
CA ALA A 95 -1.55 -9.45 5.83
C ALA A 95 -1.77 -10.78 5.09
N LYS A 96 -3.01 -11.26 5.09
CA LYS A 96 -3.43 -12.50 4.41
C LYS A 96 -4.03 -12.25 3.02
N SER A 97 -4.42 -11.01 2.74
CA SER A 97 -5.04 -10.60 1.47
C SER A 97 -4.84 -9.09 1.25
N ASP A 98 -5.11 -8.61 0.04
CA ASP A 98 -5.10 -7.19 -0.29
C ASP A 98 -6.08 -6.40 0.59
N PHE A 99 -7.26 -6.97 0.82
CA PHE A 99 -8.26 -6.37 1.71
C PHE A 99 -7.73 -6.23 3.14
N ASP A 100 -7.11 -7.28 3.69
CA ASP A 100 -6.52 -7.22 5.03
C ASP A 100 -5.36 -6.23 5.09
N ALA A 101 -4.54 -6.18 4.04
CA ALA A 101 -3.44 -5.24 3.94
C ALA A 101 -3.93 -3.79 4.00
N LEU A 102 -4.95 -3.46 3.21
CA LEU A 102 -5.55 -2.13 3.19
C LEU A 102 -6.24 -1.80 4.51
N ARG A 103 -7.15 -2.68 4.98
CA ARG A 103 -7.94 -2.48 6.19
C ARG A 103 -7.08 -2.23 7.42
N ASN A 104 -6.01 -3.00 7.58
CA ASN A 104 -5.14 -2.93 8.75
C ASN A 104 -3.96 -1.98 8.56
N ARG A 105 -3.82 -1.32 7.39
CA ARG A 105 -2.62 -0.57 7.00
C ARG A 105 -1.37 -1.39 7.30
N ALA A 106 -1.35 -2.60 6.76
CA ALA A 106 -0.41 -3.65 7.13
C ALA A 106 1.04 -3.16 7.12
N GLN A 107 1.77 -3.57 8.15
CA GLN A 107 3.17 -3.19 8.31
C GLN A 107 4.05 -3.99 7.35
N VAL A 108 5.10 -3.35 6.83
CA VAL A 108 6.16 -4.05 6.13
C VAL A 108 7.05 -4.73 7.16
N LEU A 109 7.11 -6.06 7.10
CA LEU A 109 7.93 -6.89 8.00
C LEU A 109 9.35 -7.09 7.46
N MET A 110 9.51 -7.13 6.14
CA MET A 110 10.82 -7.28 5.52
C MET A 110 10.86 -6.59 4.16
N SER A 111 12.00 -6.01 3.83
CA SER A 111 12.30 -5.50 2.50
C SER A 111 13.58 -6.13 1.98
N VAL A 112 13.52 -6.65 0.75
CA VAL A 112 14.64 -7.25 0.04
C VAL A 112 14.82 -6.53 -1.29
N ARG A 113 16.07 -6.20 -1.64
CA ARG A 113 16.42 -5.64 -2.95
C ARG A 113 17.64 -6.37 -3.52
N ASN A 114 17.46 -6.91 -4.71
CA ASN A 114 18.50 -7.69 -5.41
C ASN A 114 19.12 -8.77 -4.50
N GLY A 115 18.28 -9.52 -3.76
CA GLY A 115 18.71 -10.56 -2.82
C GLY A 115 19.27 -10.06 -1.49
N LYS A 116 19.42 -8.75 -1.30
CA LYS A 116 19.93 -8.16 -0.06
C LYS A 116 18.79 -7.71 0.83
N ILE A 117 18.74 -8.19 2.07
CA ILE A 117 17.78 -7.73 3.08
C ILE A 117 18.17 -6.31 3.49
N LEU A 118 17.25 -5.35 3.28
CA LEU A 118 17.43 -3.96 3.68
C LEU A 118 17.03 -3.74 5.13
N PHE A 119 15.89 -4.34 5.54
CA PHE A 119 15.47 -4.39 6.93
C PHE A 119 14.56 -5.59 7.19
N ARG A 120 14.42 -5.94 8.46
CA ARG A 120 13.47 -6.92 8.98
C ARG A 120 12.89 -6.42 10.29
N LYS A 121 11.59 -6.67 10.49
CA LYS A 121 10.84 -6.35 11.71
C LYS A 121 10.05 -7.58 12.12
N GLU A 122 9.99 -7.86 13.42
CA GLU A 122 9.13 -8.92 13.95
C GLU A 122 7.66 -8.47 13.92
N PRO A 123 6.72 -9.40 13.63
CA PRO A 123 5.29 -9.12 13.72
C PRO A 123 4.90 -8.66 15.12
N THR A 124 3.89 -7.80 15.21
CA THR A 124 3.33 -7.39 16.49
C THR A 124 2.53 -8.56 17.08
N ALA A 125 3.00 -9.09 18.21
CA ALA A 125 2.28 -10.12 18.95
C ALA A 125 1.36 -9.45 20.00
N PHE A 126 0.07 -9.74 19.94
CA PHE A 126 -0.86 -9.38 21.02
C PHE A 126 -0.79 -10.44 22.11
N ARG A 127 -0.48 -10.03 23.35
CA ARG A 127 -0.63 -10.92 24.51
C ARG A 127 -2.11 -10.98 24.89
N THR A 128 -2.78 -12.06 24.53
CA THR A 128 -4.19 -12.31 24.89
C THR A 128 -4.39 -12.66 26.37
N GLU A 129 -3.33 -12.95 27.11
CA GLU A 129 -3.37 -13.32 28.53
C GLU A 129 -3.95 -12.21 29.42
N MET A 130 -3.86 -10.94 29.02
CA MET A 130 -4.47 -9.83 29.76
C MET A 130 -5.98 -9.71 29.55
N LEU A 131 -6.52 -10.24 28.45
CA LEU A 131 -7.96 -10.16 28.16
C LEU A 131 -8.77 -11.26 28.87
N SER A 132 -8.18 -12.40 29.14
CA SER A 132 -8.85 -13.51 29.86
C SER A 132 -9.13 -13.17 31.34
N SER A 133 -8.31 -12.32 31.94
CA SER A 133 -8.53 -11.87 33.34
C SER A 133 -9.59 -10.78 33.47
N CYS A 134 -9.93 -10.07 32.39
CA CYS A 134 -10.93 -8.99 32.41
C CYS A 134 -12.37 -9.48 32.21
N PHE A 135 -12.55 -10.72 31.73
CA PHE A 135 -13.87 -11.30 31.41
C PHE A 135 -14.24 -12.51 32.28
N SER A 136 -13.48 -12.80 33.35
CA SER A 136 -13.90 -13.76 34.36
C SER A 136 -14.91 -13.08 35.28
N ILE A 137 -16.20 -13.15 34.91
CA ILE A 137 -17.36 -12.90 35.79
C ILE A 137 -17.90 -14.25 36.22
#